data_77f801dfcf29bd4602a33808b5b374e5
#
_entry.id   77f801dfcf29bd4602a33808b5b374e5
#
_cell.length_a   1.000
_cell.length_b   1.000
_cell.length_c   1.000
_cell.angle_alpha   90.00
_cell.angle_beta   90.00
_cell.angle_gamma   90.00
#
_symmetry.space_group_name_H-M   'P 1'
#
loop_
_entity.id
_entity.type
_entity.pdbx_description
1 polymer ?
#
loop_
_entity_poly.entity_id
_entity_poly.type
_entity_poly.pdbx_seq_one_letter_code
_entity_poly.pdbx_strand_id
1 'polypeptide(L)'
;MSKFKKILVPVDGSVNGCKAVDEALYFAQKCQADIDFVYVASSINKDIPSHIVFDRIWEKLPEGLNAAKHVETGSIHKAILKVAQAEKSDLIIMGSRGLGLFKGALIGSVSQKVVEESTIPVMVIK
;
A
#
# COMPACT_ATOMS: atom_id res chain seq x y z
N MET A 1 -7.60 -23.17 2.21
CA MET A 1 -8.10 -21.80 2.03
C MET A 1 -7.22 -20.81 2.77
N SER A 2 -6.86 -19.73 2.13
CA SER A 2 -6.12 -18.66 2.80
C SER A 2 -7.07 -17.78 3.62
N LYS A 3 -6.60 -17.32 4.76
CA LYS A 3 -7.34 -16.32 5.55
C LYS A 3 -7.21 -14.92 4.96
N PHE A 4 -6.20 -14.66 4.12
CA PHE A 4 -6.00 -13.37 3.49
C PHE A 4 -6.61 -13.37 2.09
N LYS A 5 -7.74 -12.67 1.93
CA LYS A 5 -8.48 -12.60 0.67
C LYS A 5 -8.49 -11.20 0.06
N LYS A 6 -8.27 -10.17 0.85
CA LYS A 6 -8.27 -8.77 0.41
C LYS A 6 -7.07 -8.07 1.01
N ILE A 7 -6.15 -7.67 0.16
CA ILE A 7 -4.90 -7.03 0.58
C ILE A 7 -4.90 -5.58 0.13
N LEU A 8 -4.61 -4.66 1.04
CA LEU A 8 -4.47 -3.25 0.73
C LEU A 8 -3.01 -2.87 0.67
N VAL A 9 -2.62 -2.16 -0.38
CA VAL A 9 -1.24 -1.74 -0.60
C VAL A 9 -1.19 -0.24 -0.84
N PRO A 10 -0.76 0.55 0.15
CA PRO A 10 -0.50 1.98 -0.07
C PRO A 10 0.71 2.17 -0.97
N VAL A 11 0.60 3.11 -1.90
CA VAL A 11 1.67 3.38 -2.89
C VAL A 11 1.90 4.87 -3.02
N ASP A 12 3.15 5.27 -3.24
CA ASP A 12 3.52 6.66 -3.46
C ASP A 12 4.61 6.82 -4.54
N GLY A 13 5.04 5.71 -5.14
CA GLY A 13 6.09 5.71 -6.15
C GLY A 13 7.50 5.67 -5.60
N SER A 14 7.67 5.65 -4.28
CA SER A 14 9.00 5.54 -3.66
C SER A 14 9.62 4.16 -3.95
N VAL A 15 10.95 4.08 -3.82
CA VAL A 15 11.68 2.81 -3.99
C VAL A 15 11.19 1.77 -2.99
N ASN A 16 11.01 2.18 -1.74
CA ASN A 16 10.55 1.28 -0.69
C ASN A 16 9.11 0.83 -0.94
N GLY A 17 8.26 1.75 -1.46
CA GLY A 17 6.91 1.41 -1.86
C GLY A 17 6.87 0.43 -3.02
N CYS A 18 7.80 0.55 -3.97
CA CYS A 18 7.89 -0.40 -5.09
C CYS A 18 8.26 -1.80 -4.61
N LYS A 19 9.14 -1.91 -3.62
CA LYS A 19 9.45 -3.20 -2.99
C LYS A 19 8.22 -3.82 -2.36
N ALA A 20 7.43 -2.99 -1.66
CA ALA A 20 6.19 -3.45 -1.04
C ALA A 20 5.20 -3.95 -2.09
N VAL A 21 5.09 -3.26 -3.23
CA VAL A 21 4.24 -3.69 -4.33
C VAL A 21 4.67 -5.07 -4.82
N ASP A 22 5.96 -5.27 -5.07
CA ASP A 22 6.47 -6.56 -5.56
C ASP A 22 6.17 -7.70 -4.57
N GLU A 23 6.39 -7.47 -3.28
CA GLU A 23 6.06 -8.46 -2.26
C GLU A 23 4.56 -8.73 -2.20
N ALA A 24 3.75 -7.68 -2.32
CA ALA A 24 2.30 -7.80 -2.27
C ALA A 24 1.76 -8.61 -3.46
N LEU A 25 2.31 -8.38 -4.65
CA LEU A 25 1.91 -9.14 -5.85
C LEU A 25 2.22 -10.63 -5.67
N TYR A 26 3.40 -10.95 -5.17
CA TYR A 26 3.80 -12.33 -4.90
C TYR A 26 2.87 -12.96 -3.86
N PHE A 27 2.64 -12.26 -2.75
CA PHE A 27 1.80 -12.75 -1.65
C PHE A 27 0.36 -12.95 -2.12
N ALA A 28 -0.18 -12.00 -2.88
CA ALA A 28 -1.55 -12.08 -3.39
C ALA A 28 -1.75 -13.29 -4.30
N GLN A 29 -0.75 -13.59 -5.15
CA GLN A 29 -0.81 -14.78 -6.00
C GLN A 29 -0.81 -16.05 -5.16
N LYS A 30 0.04 -16.12 -4.14
CA LYS A 30 0.13 -17.30 -3.28
C LYS A 30 -1.15 -17.55 -2.48
N CYS A 31 -1.79 -16.46 -2.03
CA CYS A 31 -3.03 -16.56 -1.25
C CYS A 31 -4.28 -16.57 -2.11
N GLN A 32 -4.17 -16.34 -3.42
CA GLN A 32 -5.30 -16.13 -4.32
C GLN A 32 -6.18 -15.00 -3.82
N ALA A 33 -5.54 -13.89 -3.41
CA ALA A 33 -6.22 -12.73 -2.85
C ALA A 33 -6.39 -11.64 -3.90
N ASP A 34 -7.43 -10.83 -3.73
CA ASP A 34 -7.60 -9.59 -4.49
C ASP A 34 -6.75 -8.52 -3.84
N ILE A 35 -6.34 -7.54 -4.63
CA ILE A 35 -5.46 -6.50 -4.14
C ILE A 35 -6.04 -5.11 -4.47
N ASP A 36 -6.02 -4.23 -3.48
CA ASP A 36 -6.40 -2.83 -3.63
C ASP A 36 -5.16 -1.97 -3.43
N PHE A 37 -4.88 -1.10 -4.40
CA PHE A 37 -3.80 -0.12 -4.27
C PHE A 37 -4.42 1.22 -3.91
N VAL A 38 -3.85 1.93 -2.94
CA VAL A 38 -4.31 3.25 -2.57
C VAL A 38 -3.18 4.26 -2.66
N TYR A 39 -3.42 5.34 -3.39
CA TYR A 39 -2.53 6.50 -3.46
C TYR A 39 -3.21 7.64 -2.73
N VAL A 40 -2.53 8.22 -1.75
CA VAL A 40 -3.06 9.34 -1.00
C VAL A 40 -2.37 10.61 -1.48
N ALA A 41 -3.12 11.47 -2.15
CA ALA A 41 -2.63 12.78 -2.58
C ALA A 41 -2.56 13.70 -1.35
N SER A 42 -1.36 14.14 -1.03
CA SER A 42 -1.13 15.02 0.13
C SER A 42 -0.05 16.03 -0.21
N SER A 43 0.22 16.93 0.70
CA SER A 43 1.33 17.89 0.53
C SER A 43 2.69 17.19 0.47
N ILE A 44 2.77 15.96 0.96
CA ILE A 44 4.01 15.17 0.95
C ILE A 44 4.17 14.40 -0.37
N ASN A 45 3.06 13.92 -0.95
CA ASN A 45 3.08 13.10 -2.17
C ASN A 45 2.79 13.92 -3.42
N LYS A 46 3.64 14.92 -3.71
CA LYS A 46 3.45 15.77 -4.88
C LYS A 46 4.32 15.39 -6.06
N ASP A 47 5.39 14.65 -5.81
CA ASP A 47 6.45 14.47 -6.82
C ASP A 47 6.08 13.49 -7.92
N ILE A 48 5.30 12.47 -7.59
CA ILE A 48 4.93 11.44 -8.57
C ILE A 48 3.41 11.34 -8.63
N PRO A 49 2.78 11.75 -9.75
CA PRO A 49 1.31 11.69 -9.88
C PRO A 49 0.78 10.26 -9.78
N SER A 50 -0.44 10.14 -9.28
CA SER A 50 -1.07 8.83 -9.06
C SER A 50 -1.15 8.00 -10.35
N HIS A 51 -1.46 8.62 -11.49
CA HIS A 51 -1.58 7.86 -12.75
C HIS A 51 -0.24 7.24 -13.17
N ILE A 52 0.87 7.92 -12.90
CA ILE A 52 2.20 7.35 -13.19
C ILE A 52 2.49 6.16 -12.28
N VAL A 53 2.18 6.29 -10.99
CA VAL A 53 2.39 5.21 -10.03
C VAL A 53 1.56 3.99 -10.41
N PHE A 54 0.29 4.19 -10.72
CA PHE A 54 -0.59 3.08 -11.11
C PHE A 54 -0.18 2.46 -12.45
N ASP A 55 0.22 3.26 -13.43
CA ASP A 55 0.66 2.72 -14.72
C ASP A 55 1.84 1.78 -14.54
N ARG A 56 2.81 2.15 -13.71
CA ARG A 56 3.96 1.30 -13.41
C ARG A 56 3.55 -0.01 -12.77
N ILE A 57 2.57 0.02 -11.87
CA ILE A 57 2.07 -1.17 -11.20
C ILE A 57 1.34 -2.08 -12.18
N TRP A 58 0.45 -1.48 -13.00
CA TRP A 58 -0.35 -2.26 -13.94
C TRP A 58 0.49 -2.94 -15.01
N GLU A 59 1.65 -2.37 -15.36
CA GLU A 59 2.58 -3.00 -16.30
C GLU A 59 3.11 -4.35 -15.81
N LYS A 60 3.16 -4.55 -14.50
CA LYS A 60 3.72 -5.77 -13.91
C LYS A 60 2.69 -6.62 -13.17
N LEU A 61 1.39 -6.31 -13.31
CA LEU A 61 0.36 -7.11 -12.69
C LEU A 61 0.33 -8.52 -13.31
N PRO A 62 0.38 -9.56 -12.48
CA PRO A 62 0.25 -10.92 -12.99
C PRO A 62 -1.12 -11.15 -13.59
N GLU A 63 -1.17 -11.97 -14.63
CA GLU A 63 -2.42 -12.36 -15.24
C GLU A 63 -3.30 -13.11 -14.25
N GLY A 64 -4.59 -12.80 -14.23
CA GLY A 64 -5.54 -13.44 -13.34
C GLY A 64 -5.65 -12.84 -11.95
N LEU A 65 -4.81 -11.86 -11.63
CA LEU A 65 -4.88 -11.17 -10.34
C LEU A 65 -5.86 -10.02 -10.42
N ASN A 66 -6.87 -10.01 -9.55
CA ASN A 66 -7.83 -8.91 -9.47
C ASN A 66 -7.24 -7.76 -8.67
N ALA A 67 -7.19 -6.59 -9.27
CA ALA A 67 -6.63 -5.40 -8.64
C ALA A 67 -7.52 -4.19 -8.89
N ALA A 68 -7.57 -3.30 -7.90
CA ALA A 68 -8.33 -2.06 -7.98
C ALA A 68 -7.47 -0.89 -7.55
N LYS A 69 -7.82 0.31 -8.05
CA LYS A 69 -7.13 1.56 -7.75
C LYS A 69 -8.01 2.43 -6.87
N HIS A 70 -7.39 3.06 -5.88
CA HIS A 70 -8.07 4.04 -5.04
C HIS A 70 -7.19 5.28 -4.91
N VAL A 71 -7.78 6.46 -5.07
CA VAL A 71 -7.10 7.74 -4.86
C VAL A 71 -7.85 8.47 -3.76
N GLU A 72 -7.12 8.82 -2.71
CA GLU A 72 -7.66 9.54 -1.56
C GLU A 72 -6.88 10.82 -1.35
N THR A 73 -7.41 11.70 -0.51
CA THR A 73 -6.76 12.96 -0.16
C THR A 73 -6.73 13.13 1.36
N GLY A 74 -5.87 14.03 1.83
CA GLY A 74 -5.81 14.38 3.24
C GLY A 74 -4.71 13.64 4.00
N SER A 75 -5.01 13.27 5.24
CA SER A 75 -4.06 12.57 6.09
C SER A 75 -3.79 11.17 5.56
N ILE A 76 -2.51 10.85 5.32
CA ILE A 76 -2.14 9.61 4.63
C ILE A 76 -2.57 8.39 5.43
N HIS A 77 -2.16 8.30 6.71
CA HIS A 77 -2.48 7.11 7.50
C HIS A 77 -3.98 6.95 7.72
N LYS A 78 -4.70 8.05 7.92
CA LYS A 78 -6.16 8.00 8.10
C LYS A 78 -6.86 7.54 6.83
N ALA A 79 -6.41 8.01 5.68
CA ALA A 79 -6.98 7.59 4.40
C ALA A 79 -6.74 6.11 4.14
N ILE A 80 -5.53 5.62 4.46
CA ILE A 80 -5.21 4.19 4.33
C ILE A 80 -6.15 3.35 5.19
N LEU A 81 -6.31 3.70 6.44
CA LEU A 81 -7.17 2.95 7.37
C LEU A 81 -8.64 3.02 6.97
N LYS A 82 -9.08 4.16 6.45
CA LYS A 82 -10.44 4.33 5.93
C LYS A 82 -10.71 3.39 4.75
N VAL A 83 -9.79 3.31 3.80
CA VAL A 83 -9.94 2.43 2.63
C VAL A 83 -9.90 0.97 3.09
N ALA A 84 -9.01 0.62 4.01
CA ALA A 84 -8.95 -0.74 4.55
C ALA A 84 -10.28 -1.18 5.14
N GLN A 85 -10.94 -0.29 5.87
CA GLN A 85 -12.24 -0.59 6.46
C GLN A 85 -13.34 -0.67 5.38
N ALA A 86 -13.37 0.29 4.46
CA ALA A 86 -14.38 0.34 3.40
C ALA A 86 -14.30 -0.88 2.48
N GLU A 87 -13.08 -1.33 2.16
CA GLU A 87 -12.86 -2.47 1.27
C GLU A 87 -12.81 -3.81 2.01
N LYS A 88 -12.96 -3.80 3.32
CA LYS A 88 -12.89 -4.99 4.17
C LYS A 88 -11.59 -5.75 3.98
N SER A 89 -10.49 -5.01 3.99
CA SER A 89 -9.16 -5.59 3.82
C SER A 89 -8.79 -6.51 4.99
N ASP A 90 -8.06 -7.58 4.69
CA ASP A 90 -7.60 -8.55 5.67
C ASP A 90 -6.16 -8.31 6.09
N LEU A 91 -5.42 -7.60 5.26
CA LEU A 91 -3.99 -7.38 5.43
C LEU A 91 -3.61 -6.09 4.74
N ILE A 92 -2.70 -5.33 5.36
CA ILE A 92 -2.07 -4.18 4.72
C ILE A 92 -0.60 -4.55 4.49
N ILE A 93 -0.11 -4.36 3.26
CA ILE A 93 1.31 -4.53 2.94
C ILE A 93 1.83 -3.17 2.49
N MET A 94 2.81 -2.63 3.18
CA MET A 94 3.32 -1.30 2.87
C MET A 94 4.82 -1.21 3.09
N GLY A 95 5.44 -0.23 2.45
CA GLY A 95 6.85 0.04 2.67
C GLY A 95 7.08 0.64 4.06
N SER A 96 8.25 0.40 4.61
CA SER A 96 8.62 0.95 5.91
C SER A 96 8.83 2.46 5.85
N ARG A 97 9.12 3.02 4.66
CA ARG A 97 9.32 4.45 4.43
C ARG A 97 8.74 4.85 3.09
N GLY A 98 8.27 6.10 3.00
CA GLY A 98 7.81 6.68 1.74
C GLY A 98 8.82 7.67 1.18
N LEU A 99 8.32 8.63 0.40
CA LEU A 99 9.14 9.66 -0.24
C LEU A 99 9.68 10.70 0.76
N GLY A 100 9.00 10.87 1.85
CA GLY A 100 9.50 11.78 2.88
C GLY A 100 10.46 11.08 3.80
N LEU A 101 11.26 11.49 4.41
CA LEU A 101 12.07 11.66 4.89
C LEU A 101 12.88 11.63 5.96
N PHE A 102 12.89 10.90 6.92
CA PHE A 102 13.77 10.68 8.05
C PHE A 102 14.84 9.66 7.73
N LYS A 103 15.99 10.15 7.35
CA LYS A 103 17.16 9.30 7.23
C LYS A 103 17.49 8.76 8.63
N GLY A 104 17.61 7.46 8.76
CA GLY A 104 17.98 6.80 10.01
C GLY A 104 16.85 6.19 10.80
N ALA A 105 15.60 6.52 10.48
CA ALA A 105 14.47 5.84 11.11
C ALA A 105 14.27 4.46 10.48
N LEU A 106 14.02 3.45 11.31
CA LEU A 106 13.75 2.09 10.83
C LEU A 106 12.39 2.00 10.16
N ILE A 107 11.45 2.84 10.56
CA ILE A 107 10.10 2.87 10.05
C ILE A 107 9.67 4.33 9.94
N GLY A 108 8.98 4.68 8.84
CA GLY A 108 8.48 6.04 8.63
C GLY A 108 7.28 6.36 9.49
N SER A 109 6.98 7.66 9.61
CA SER A 109 5.86 8.12 10.45
C SER A 109 4.52 7.57 10.01
N VAL A 110 4.27 7.51 8.70
CA VAL A 110 2.99 6.97 8.18
C VAL A 110 2.88 5.49 8.50
N SER A 111 3.94 4.72 8.24
CA SER A 111 3.93 3.28 8.51
C SER A 111 3.73 3.00 10.00
N GLN A 112 4.40 3.78 10.85
CA GLN A 112 4.25 3.64 12.30
C GLN A 112 2.81 3.90 12.73
N LYS A 113 2.18 4.95 12.21
CA LYS A 113 0.79 5.27 12.53
C LYS A 113 -0.17 4.17 12.07
N VAL A 114 0.06 3.62 10.88
CA VAL A 114 -0.77 2.53 10.38
C VAL A 114 -0.63 1.31 11.27
N VAL A 115 0.61 0.95 11.65
CA VAL A 115 0.85 -0.20 12.53
C VAL A 115 0.16 0.00 13.89
N GLU A 116 0.24 1.22 14.45
CA GLU A 116 -0.36 1.50 15.76
C GLU A 116 -1.87 1.47 15.74
N GLU A 117 -2.50 1.97 14.67
CA GLU A 117 -3.94 2.19 14.64
C GLU A 117 -4.72 1.13 13.87
N SER A 118 -4.06 0.27 13.12
CA SER A 118 -4.74 -0.77 12.35
C SER A 118 -5.34 -1.85 13.24
N THR A 119 -6.55 -2.27 12.88
CA THR A 119 -7.20 -3.42 13.55
C THR A 119 -6.96 -4.73 12.81
N ILE A 120 -6.24 -4.67 11.69
CA ILE A 120 -5.88 -5.84 10.90
C ILE A 120 -4.35 -5.95 10.81
N PRO A 121 -3.82 -7.13 10.46
CA PRO A 121 -2.37 -7.31 10.33
C PRO A 121 -1.76 -6.34 9.32
N VAL A 122 -0.55 -5.88 9.61
CA VAL A 122 0.23 -5.00 8.74
C VAL A 122 1.60 -5.63 8.51
N MET A 123 1.92 -5.84 7.24
CA MET A 123 3.25 -6.33 6.85
C MET A 123 4.05 -5.14 6.34
N VAL A 124 5.18 -4.87 6.98
CA VAL A 124 6.02 -3.72 6.66
C VAL A 124 7.27 -4.22 5.93
N ILE A 125 7.49 -3.71 4.72
CA ILE A 125 8.61 -4.12 3.87
C ILE A 125 9.73 -3.10 3.98
N LYS A 126 10.91 -3.56 4.32
CA LYS A 126 12.09 -2.71 4.45
C LYS A 126 12.81 -2.49 3.13
#